data_c1338b9d7dca9ccfff5afccc86eca1ea
#
_entry.id   c1338b9d7dca9ccfff5afccc86eca1ea
#
_cell.length_a   1.000
_cell.length_b   1.000
_cell.length_c   1.000
_cell.angle_alpha   90.00
_cell.angle_beta   90.00
_cell.angle_gamma   90.00
#
_symmetry.space_group_name_H-M   'P 1'
#
loop_
_entity.id
_entity.type
_entity.pdbx_description
1 polymer ?
#
loop_
_entity_poly.entity_id
_entity_poly.type
_entity_poly.pdbx_seq_one_letter_code
_entity_poly.pdbx_strand_id
1 'polypeptide(L)'
;MVMYGYARVSTRDQDLAAQDAELMAAGCAKVFREKISGAVTDRPELAKVIRRLEPDDVLVVVRLDRLARSTRDLLNVLDEIGKRGAGFRSLRDAWADTTTPHGRLMLTILGGLAEFERSLIATRTGEGRKRAKDRGVKFGRPKKLTSHQRQEAIKRLHAGETMSDVARSFNVHHTTISRLAVDSPFAHDAAGL
;
A
#
# COMPACT_ATOMS: atom_id res chain seq x y z
N MET A 1 -30.40 -8.53 7.47
CA MET A 1 -29.28 -9.47 7.21
C MET A 1 -29.43 -9.99 5.78
N VAL A 2 -28.57 -9.54 4.88
CA VAL A 2 -28.47 -9.98 3.47
C VAL A 2 -27.09 -10.60 3.26
N MET A 3 -27.01 -11.70 2.51
CA MET A 3 -25.72 -12.30 2.15
C MET A 3 -25.31 -11.86 0.73
N TYR A 4 -24.09 -11.33 0.62
CA TYR A 4 -23.49 -10.93 -0.67
C TYR A 4 -22.30 -11.82 -0.95
N GLY A 5 -22.24 -12.40 -2.14
CA GLY A 5 -21.12 -13.21 -2.60
C GLY A 5 -20.03 -12.36 -3.26
N TYR A 6 -18.77 -12.72 -3.07
CA TYR A 6 -17.66 -12.21 -3.85
C TYR A 6 -16.86 -13.36 -4.47
N ALA A 7 -16.71 -13.34 -5.78
CA ALA A 7 -15.98 -14.34 -6.55
C ALA A 7 -14.83 -13.66 -7.32
N ARG A 8 -13.64 -14.25 -7.29
CA ARG A 8 -12.46 -13.73 -7.99
C ARG A 8 -11.73 -14.82 -8.78
N VAL A 9 -11.38 -14.50 -10.04
CA VAL A 9 -10.53 -15.36 -10.88
C VAL A 9 -9.47 -14.54 -11.59
N SER A 10 -8.37 -15.19 -11.95
CA SER A 10 -7.29 -14.54 -12.71
C SER A 10 -7.54 -14.56 -14.22
N THR A 11 -7.99 -15.70 -14.79
CA THR A 11 -8.10 -15.87 -16.25
C THR A 11 -9.11 -16.93 -16.71
N ARG A 12 -9.56 -17.87 -15.88
CA ARG A 12 -10.42 -18.99 -16.29
C ARG A 12 -11.88 -18.73 -15.94
N ASP A 13 -12.74 -18.62 -16.97
CA ASP A 13 -14.17 -18.39 -16.77
C ASP A 13 -14.89 -19.57 -16.09
N GLN A 14 -14.42 -20.82 -16.25
CA GLN A 14 -14.96 -22.00 -15.58
C GLN A 14 -14.88 -21.92 -14.03
N ASP A 15 -13.76 -21.43 -13.49
CA ASP A 15 -13.61 -21.27 -12.04
C ASP A 15 -14.55 -20.19 -11.47
N LEU A 16 -14.91 -19.20 -12.27
CA LEU A 16 -15.85 -18.14 -11.86
C LEU A 16 -17.28 -18.68 -11.78
N ALA A 17 -17.71 -19.46 -12.76
CA ALA A 17 -19.04 -20.06 -12.79
C ALA A 17 -19.24 -21.03 -11.62
N ALA A 18 -18.22 -21.82 -11.27
CA ALA A 18 -18.27 -22.73 -10.13
C ALA A 18 -18.40 -21.97 -8.80
N GLN A 19 -17.60 -20.91 -8.60
CA GLN A 19 -17.71 -20.06 -7.39
C GLN A 19 -19.08 -19.40 -7.30
N ASP A 20 -19.61 -18.90 -8.42
CA ASP A 20 -20.91 -18.26 -8.48
C ASP A 20 -22.04 -19.24 -8.06
N ALA A 21 -22.02 -20.46 -8.60
CA ALA A 21 -22.98 -21.49 -8.23
C ALA A 21 -22.92 -21.85 -6.74
N GLU A 22 -21.71 -22.01 -6.18
CA GLU A 22 -21.54 -22.29 -4.74
C GLU A 22 -22.07 -21.14 -3.86
N LEU A 23 -21.80 -19.88 -4.24
CA LEU A 23 -22.27 -18.72 -3.50
C LEU A 23 -23.77 -18.54 -3.58
N MET A 24 -24.35 -18.76 -4.75
CA MET A 24 -25.82 -18.74 -4.90
C MET A 24 -26.49 -19.86 -4.13
N ALA A 25 -25.92 -21.08 -4.15
CA ALA A 25 -26.42 -22.22 -3.35
C ALA A 25 -26.31 -21.96 -1.83
N ALA A 26 -25.32 -21.18 -1.40
CA ALA A 26 -25.20 -20.74 -0.01
C ALA A 26 -26.21 -19.66 0.39
N GLY A 27 -27.06 -19.17 -0.53
CA GLY A 27 -28.11 -18.18 -0.29
C GLY A 27 -27.68 -16.74 -0.48
N CYS A 28 -26.61 -16.47 -1.22
CA CYS A 28 -26.23 -15.09 -1.54
C CYS A 28 -27.27 -14.44 -2.47
N ALA A 29 -27.78 -13.26 -2.08
CA ALA A 29 -28.76 -12.50 -2.87
C ALA A 29 -28.15 -11.94 -4.17
N LYS A 30 -26.85 -11.69 -4.16
CA LYS A 30 -26.08 -11.17 -5.30
C LYS A 30 -24.61 -11.57 -5.18
N VAL A 31 -23.98 -11.91 -6.32
CA VAL A 31 -22.55 -12.19 -6.41
C VAL A 31 -21.84 -11.09 -7.19
N PHE A 32 -20.78 -10.53 -6.60
CA PHE A 32 -19.86 -9.57 -7.22
C PHE A 32 -18.68 -10.33 -7.81
N ARG A 33 -18.44 -10.19 -9.09
CA ARG A 33 -17.48 -10.99 -9.85
C ARG A 33 -16.31 -10.13 -10.27
N GLU A 34 -15.12 -10.52 -9.84
CA GLU A 34 -13.86 -9.83 -10.13
C GLU A 34 -13.00 -10.68 -11.08
N LYS A 35 -12.70 -10.16 -12.27
CA LYS A 35 -11.79 -10.81 -13.22
C LYS A 35 -10.50 -10.02 -13.29
N ILE A 36 -9.52 -10.35 -12.42
CA ILE A 36 -8.27 -9.60 -12.28
C ILE A 36 -7.10 -10.56 -12.10
N SER A 37 -6.01 -10.35 -12.85
CA SER A 37 -4.76 -11.07 -12.66
C SER A 37 -4.14 -10.76 -11.27
N GLY A 38 -3.41 -11.72 -10.71
CA GLY A 38 -2.88 -11.64 -9.34
C GLY A 38 -1.98 -10.41 -9.02
N ALA A 39 -1.52 -9.68 -10.05
CA ALA A 39 -0.64 -8.52 -9.90
C ALA A 39 -1.39 -7.17 -9.68
N VAL A 40 -2.67 -7.08 -10.06
CA VAL A 40 -3.43 -5.83 -9.97
C VAL A 40 -4.00 -5.66 -8.58
N THR A 41 -3.72 -4.53 -7.93
CA THR A 41 -4.20 -4.20 -6.58
C THR A 41 -5.59 -3.59 -6.56
N ASP A 42 -6.03 -3.02 -7.67
CA ASP A 42 -7.36 -2.41 -7.77
C ASP A 42 -8.43 -3.49 -7.94
N ARG A 43 -9.41 -3.51 -7.02
CA ARG A 43 -10.51 -4.48 -6.95
C ARG A 43 -11.86 -3.75 -6.87
N PRO A 44 -12.31 -3.19 -7.99
CA PRO A 44 -13.51 -2.36 -8.00
C PRO A 44 -14.77 -3.10 -7.54
N GLU A 45 -14.90 -4.40 -7.86
CA GLU A 45 -16.08 -5.17 -7.44
C GLU A 45 -16.06 -5.48 -5.94
N LEU A 46 -14.87 -5.77 -5.36
CA LEU A 46 -14.73 -5.89 -3.91
C LEU A 46 -15.06 -4.56 -3.21
N ALA A 47 -14.55 -3.45 -3.71
CA ALA A 47 -14.86 -2.13 -3.17
C ALA A 47 -16.35 -1.80 -3.27
N LYS A 48 -17.04 -2.22 -4.35
CA LYS A 48 -18.48 -2.05 -4.51
C LYS A 48 -19.28 -2.85 -3.49
N VAL A 49 -18.95 -4.15 -3.30
CA VAL A 49 -19.68 -4.96 -2.33
C VAL A 49 -19.45 -4.42 -0.91
N ILE A 50 -18.22 -4.07 -0.52
CA ILE A 50 -17.95 -3.53 0.82
C ILE A 50 -18.75 -2.24 1.05
N ARG A 51 -18.81 -1.33 0.07
CA ARG A 51 -19.63 -0.10 0.20
C ARG A 51 -21.13 -0.36 0.32
N ARG A 52 -21.63 -1.48 -0.20
CA ARG A 52 -23.04 -1.87 -0.16
C ARG A 52 -23.44 -2.51 1.16
N LEU A 53 -22.49 -3.08 1.90
CA LEU A 53 -22.78 -3.74 3.17
C LEU A 53 -23.41 -2.77 4.17
N GLU A 54 -24.49 -3.21 4.79
CA GLU A 54 -25.17 -2.57 5.92
C GLU A 54 -24.92 -3.40 7.20
N PRO A 55 -25.22 -2.87 8.39
CA PRO A 55 -25.13 -3.64 9.62
C PRO A 55 -25.90 -4.97 9.52
N ASP A 56 -25.31 -6.03 10.07
CA ASP A 56 -25.82 -7.41 10.04
C ASP A 56 -25.82 -8.10 8.67
N ASP A 57 -25.37 -7.44 7.60
CA ASP A 57 -25.12 -8.12 6.32
C ASP A 57 -23.87 -9.00 6.39
N VAL A 58 -23.75 -9.98 5.50
CA VAL A 58 -22.61 -10.91 5.48
C VAL A 58 -21.98 -10.96 4.10
N LEU A 59 -20.67 -10.70 4.03
CA LEU A 59 -19.87 -10.98 2.84
C LEU A 59 -19.45 -12.44 2.85
N VAL A 60 -19.77 -13.18 1.78
CA VAL A 60 -19.47 -14.59 1.63
C VAL A 60 -18.49 -14.81 0.49
N VAL A 61 -17.46 -15.62 0.72
CA VAL A 61 -16.52 -16.09 -0.30
C VAL A 61 -16.43 -17.62 -0.27
N VAL A 62 -16.04 -18.23 -1.38
CA VAL A 62 -15.83 -19.68 -1.41
C VAL A 62 -14.60 -20.06 -0.56
N ARG A 63 -13.48 -19.29 -0.70
CA ARG A 63 -12.22 -19.50 0.02
C ARG A 63 -11.53 -18.18 0.30
N LEU A 64 -10.70 -18.13 1.35
CA LEU A 64 -9.94 -16.94 1.74
C LEU A 64 -8.99 -16.42 0.64
N ASP A 65 -8.39 -17.32 -0.15
CA ASP A 65 -7.49 -16.94 -1.25
C ASP A 65 -8.23 -16.22 -2.40
N ARG A 66 -9.54 -16.28 -2.45
CA ARG A 66 -10.39 -15.47 -3.34
C ARG A 66 -10.57 -14.05 -2.82
N LEU A 67 -10.65 -13.88 -1.50
CA LEU A 67 -10.80 -12.56 -0.88
C LEU A 67 -9.46 -11.80 -0.83
N ALA A 68 -8.40 -12.45 -0.40
CA ALA A 68 -7.15 -11.79 -0.06
C ALA A 68 -5.93 -12.51 -0.65
N ARG A 69 -4.82 -11.77 -0.80
CA ARG A 69 -3.54 -12.28 -1.34
C ARG A 69 -2.48 -12.48 -0.26
N SER A 70 -2.71 -11.92 0.90
CA SER A 70 -1.83 -12.01 2.06
C SER A 70 -2.65 -11.87 3.33
N THR A 71 -2.10 -12.30 4.45
CA THR A 71 -2.73 -12.12 5.77
C THR A 71 -3.04 -10.66 6.05
N ARG A 72 -2.15 -9.74 5.69
CA ARG A 72 -2.38 -8.30 5.84
C ARG A 72 -3.56 -7.81 5.02
N ASP A 73 -3.65 -8.21 3.76
CA ASP A 73 -4.76 -7.87 2.87
C ASP A 73 -6.08 -8.40 3.43
N LEU A 74 -6.08 -9.65 3.92
CA LEU A 74 -7.24 -10.25 4.58
C LEU A 74 -7.71 -9.42 5.78
N LEU A 75 -6.80 -9.09 6.69
CA LEU A 75 -7.13 -8.34 7.90
C LEU A 75 -7.65 -6.93 7.60
N ASN A 76 -7.07 -6.25 6.60
CA ASN A 76 -7.56 -4.94 6.17
C ASN A 76 -9.00 -5.04 5.63
N VAL A 77 -9.28 -6.03 4.78
CA VAL A 77 -10.64 -6.23 4.24
C VAL A 77 -11.63 -6.57 5.36
N LEU A 78 -11.25 -7.43 6.30
CA LEU A 78 -12.10 -7.79 7.43
C LEU A 78 -12.36 -6.60 8.38
N ASP A 79 -11.38 -5.74 8.59
CA ASP A 79 -11.54 -4.49 9.34
C ASP A 79 -12.54 -3.54 8.67
N GLU A 80 -12.45 -3.39 7.34
CA GLU A 80 -13.40 -2.58 6.58
C GLU A 80 -14.85 -3.12 6.66
N ILE A 81 -15.01 -4.46 6.59
CA ILE A 81 -16.30 -5.12 6.76
C ILE A 81 -16.84 -4.89 8.18
N GLY A 82 -15.98 -5.08 9.20
CA GLY A 82 -16.34 -4.88 10.61
C GLY A 82 -16.74 -3.43 10.93
N LYS A 83 -16.06 -2.43 10.35
CA LYS A 83 -16.42 -1.01 10.49
C LYS A 83 -17.81 -0.68 9.96
N ARG A 84 -18.36 -1.50 9.09
CA ARG A 84 -19.73 -1.39 8.60
C ARG A 84 -20.75 -2.15 9.45
N GLY A 85 -20.31 -2.81 10.52
CA GLY A 85 -21.16 -3.69 11.33
C GLY A 85 -21.56 -4.98 10.61
N ALA A 86 -20.89 -5.32 9.51
CA ALA A 86 -21.19 -6.50 8.71
C ALA A 86 -20.32 -7.70 9.11
N GLY A 87 -20.79 -8.89 8.78
CA GLY A 87 -20.07 -10.15 8.98
C GLY A 87 -19.32 -10.59 7.73
N PHE A 88 -18.42 -11.56 7.93
CA PHE A 88 -17.70 -12.25 6.87
C PHE A 88 -17.77 -13.76 7.06
N ARG A 89 -17.88 -14.52 5.97
CA ARG A 89 -17.88 -15.98 6.00
C ARG A 89 -17.17 -16.58 4.79
N SER A 90 -16.27 -17.56 5.04
CA SER A 90 -15.73 -18.44 4.01
C SER A 90 -16.46 -19.77 3.99
N LEU A 91 -16.87 -20.27 2.82
CA LEU A 91 -17.60 -21.52 2.73
C LEU A 91 -16.71 -22.73 2.99
N ARG A 92 -15.46 -22.70 2.55
CA ARG A 92 -14.52 -23.82 2.70
C ARG A 92 -13.54 -23.67 3.86
N ASP A 93 -13.41 -22.47 4.43
CA ASP A 93 -12.55 -22.21 5.58
C ASP A 93 -13.43 -21.95 6.80
N ALA A 94 -13.98 -23.03 7.41
CA ALA A 94 -15.01 -22.96 8.46
C ALA A 94 -14.62 -22.12 9.70
N TRP A 95 -13.32 -21.97 9.97
CA TRP A 95 -12.79 -21.12 11.04
C TRP A 95 -12.87 -19.62 10.71
N ALA A 96 -13.01 -19.28 9.43
CA ALA A 96 -13.04 -17.90 8.93
C ALA A 96 -14.51 -17.43 8.78
N ASP A 97 -15.22 -17.34 9.89
CA ASP A 97 -16.60 -16.90 9.99
C ASP A 97 -16.78 -15.93 11.15
N THR A 98 -16.81 -14.62 10.87
CA THR A 98 -16.96 -13.59 11.89
C THR A 98 -18.37 -13.51 12.48
N THR A 99 -19.34 -14.24 11.92
CA THR A 99 -20.68 -14.31 12.48
C THR A 99 -20.71 -15.20 13.73
N THR A 100 -19.69 -16.05 13.92
CA THR A 100 -19.55 -16.92 15.08
C THR A 100 -18.55 -16.35 16.10
N PRO A 101 -18.74 -16.58 17.42
CA PRO A 101 -17.75 -16.18 18.43
C PRO A 101 -16.37 -16.80 18.21
N HIS A 102 -16.32 -18.07 17.82
CA HIS A 102 -15.09 -18.81 17.55
C HIS A 102 -14.32 -18.19 16.36
N GLY A 103 -14.99 -17.95 15.24
CA GLY A 103 -14.36 -17.35 14.06
C GLY A 103 -13.85 -15.92 14.35
N ARG A 104 -14.61 -15.11 15.12
CA ARG A 104 -14.14 -13.80 15.57
C ARG A 104 -12.85 -13.91 16.40
N LEU A 105 -12.79 -14.84 17.34
CA LEU A 105 -11.61 -15.10 18.16
C LEU A 105 -10.40 -15.48 17.29
N MET A 106 -10.57 -16.42 16.37
CA MET A 106 -9.50 -16.89 15.49
C MET A 106 -8.95 -15.75 14.62
N LEU A 107 -9.82 -14.92 14.04
CA LEU A 107 -9.38 -13.77 13.24
C LEU A 107 -8.71 -12.68 14.08
N THR A 108 -9.13 -12.49 15.33
CA THR A 108 -8.46 -11.58 16.27
C THR A 108 -7.04 -12.07 16.60
N ILE A 109 -6.86 -13.38 16.83
CA ILE A 109 -5.53 -13.96 17.08
C ILE A 109 -4.62 -13.77 15.85
N LEU A 110 -5.12 -14.06 14.66
CA LEU A 110 -4.37 -13.84 13.41
C LEU A 110 -4.01 -12.37 13.20
N GLY A 111 -4.91 -11.47 13.54
CA GLY A 111 -4.67 -10.02 13.51
C GLY A 111 -3.53 -9.60 14.43
N GLY A 112 -3.57 -10.05 15.67
CA GLY A 112 -2.52 -9.82 16.65
C GLY A 112 -1.15 -10.39 16.23
N LEU A 113 -1.15 -11.60 15.65
CA LEU A 113 0.08 -12.22 15.12
C LEU A 113 0.68 -11.41 13.96
N ALA A 114 -0.14 -10.97 13.02
CA ALA A 114 0.32 -10.15 11.90
C ALA A 114 0.86 -8.78 12.34
N GLU A 115 0.27 -8.17 13.37
CA GLU A 115 0.78 -6.93 13.97
C GLU A 115 2.11 -7.15 14.68
N PHE A 116 2.24 -8.25 15.42
CA PHE A 116 3.48 -8.65 16.07
C PHE A 116 4.60 -8.86 15.04
N GLU A 117 4.36 -9.62 13.97
CA GLU A 117 5.34 -9.78 12.87
C GLU A 117 5.76 -8.45 12.27
N ARG A 118 4.81 -7.53 12.05
CA ARG A 118 5.10 -6.19 11.54
C ARG A 118 6.00 -5.40 12.48
N SER A 119 5.74 -5.45 13.77
CA SER A 119 6.53 -4.77 14.79
C SER A 119 7.96 -5.31 14.85
N LEU A 120 8.15 -6.62 14.75
CA LEU A 120 9.48 -7.25 14.67
C LEU A 120 10.27 -6.79 13.43
N ILE A 121 9.63 -6.75 12.26
CA ILE A 121 10.26 -6.27 11.02
C ILE A 121 10.64 -4.79 11.16
N ALA A 122 9.77 -3.95 11.71
CA ALA A 122 10.02 -2.53 11.93
C ALA A 122 11.21 -2.30 12.87
N THR A 123 11.28 -3.04 13.98
CA THR A 123 12.39 -3.00 14.95
C THR A 123 13.71 -3.39 14.28
N ARG A 124 13.77 -4.55 13.61
CA ARG A 124 14.98 -5.01 12.91
C ARG A 124 15.44 -4.01 11.83
N THR A 125 14.50 -3.46 11.07
CA THR A 125 14.79 -2.48 10.02
C THR A 125 15.27 -1.16 10.64
N GLY A 126 14.67 -0.72 11.75
CA GLY A 126 15.06 0.46 12.49
C GLY A 126 16.51 0.37 13.02
N GLU A 127 16.84 -0.74 13.65
CA GLU A 127 18.20 -1.02 14.12
C GLU A 127 19.22 -1.09 12.97
N GLY A 128 18.85 -1.74 11.87
CA GLY A 128 19.67 -1.81 10.65
C GLY A 128 19.96 -0.42 10.07
N ARG A 129 18.93 0.44 10.01
CA ARG A 129 19.08 1.84 9.57
C ARG A 129 19.94 2.66 10.51
N LYS A 130 19.78 2.47 11.83
CA LYS A 130 20.62 3.15 12.84
C LYS A 130 22.07 2.78 12.65
N ARG A 131 22.39 1.48 12.62
CA ARG A 131 23.77 0.99 12.39
C ARG A 131 24.37 1.47 11.07
N ALA A 132 23.56 1.56 9.99
CA ALA A 132 24.03 2.08 8.72
C ALA A 132 24.29 3.60 8.76
N LYS A 133 23.46 4.37 9.47
CA LYS A 133 23.67 5.80 9.74
C LYS A 133 24.96 6.04 10.54
N ASP A 134 25.21 5.24 11.57
CA ASP A 134 26.40 5.32 12.41
C ASP A 134 27.68 5.05 11.59
N ARG A 135 27.57 4.24 10.53
CA ARG A 135 28.64 4.00 9.55
C ARG A 135 28.72 5.03 8.42
N GLY A 136 27.94 6.12 8.50
CA GLY A 136 27.97 7.21 7.53
C GLY A 136 27.11 6.99 6.27
N VAL A 137 26.31 5.93 6.20
CA VAL A 137 25.41 5.69 5.06
C VAL A 137 24.29 6.73 5.05
N LYS A 138 24.21 7.48 3.96
CA LYS A 138 23.16 8.48 3.73
C LYS A 138 21.94 7.82 3.08
N PHE A 139 20.80 7.87 3.76
CA PHE A 139 19.52 7.41 3.23
C PHE A 139 18.79 8.52 2.50
N GLY A 140 17.87 8.14 1.63
CA GLY A 140 17.02 9.05 0.87
C GLY A 140 17.30 9.01 -0.63
N ARG A 141 16.63 9.85 -1.38
CA ARG A 141 16.80 9.94 -2.84
C ARG A 141 18.22 10.43 -3.16
N PRO A 142 18.96 9.73 -4.03
CA PRO A 142 20.26 10.19 -4.48
C PRO A 142 20.18 11.63 -5.03
N LYS A 143 21.20 12.41 -4.74
CA LYS A 143 21.26 13.77 -5.27
C LYS A 143 21.43 13.71 -6.78
N LYS A 144 20.69 14.52 -7.55
CA LYS A 144 20.74 14.54 -9.01
C LYS A 144 22.12 14.96 -9.56
N LEU A 145 22.80 15.84 -8.84
CA LEU A 145 24.14 16.32 -9.21
C LEU A 145 25.21 15.63 -8.36
N THR A 146 26.29 15.19 -9.00
CA THR A 146 27.50 14.71 -8.34
C THR A 146 28.17 15.80 -7.55
N SER A 147 29.11 15.48 -6.66
CA SER A 147 29.87 16.48 -5.89
C SER A 147 30.62 17.44 -6.82
N HIS A 148 31.24 16.93 -7.89
CA HIS A 148 31.94 17.73 -8.90
C HIS A 148 30.98 18.70 -9.62
N GLN A 149 29.85 18.20 -10.11
CA GLN A 149 28.84 19.01 -10.80
C GLN A 149 28.27 20.12 -9.90
N ARG A 150 28.16 19.89 -8.60
CA ARG A 150 27.74 20.94 -7.66
C ARG A 150 28.77 22.03 -7.49
N GLN A 151 30.06 21.65 -7.35
CA GLN A 151 31.15 22.62 -7.26
C GLN A 151 31.22 23.45 -8.54
N GLU A 152 31.10 22.82 -9.68
CA GLU A 152 31.08 23.49 -10.97
C GLU A 152 29.86 24.43 -11.11
N ALA A 153 28.67 23.99 -10.73
CA ALA A 153 27.46 24.83 -10.75
C ALA A 153 27.64 26.07 -9.85
N ILE A 154 28.23 25.90 -8.65
CA ILE A 154 28.51 27.03 -7.74
C ILE A 154 29.51 27.98 -8.36
N LYS A 155 30.62 27.52 -8.96
CA LYS A 155 31.60 28.34 -9.63
C LYS A 155 30.99 29.19 -10.75
N ARG A 156 30.13 28.58 -11.57
CA ARG A 156 29.46 29.27 -12.69
C ARG A 156 28.47 30.34 -12.22
N LEU A 157 27.76 30.08 -11.11
CA LEU A 157 26.91 31.09 -10.48
C LEU A 157 27.73 32.30 -9.99
N HIS A 158 28.90 32.05 -9.37
CA HIS A 158 29.82 33.14 -8.96
C HIS A 158 30.42 33.88 -10.13
N ALA A 159 30.55 33.25 -11.30
CA ALA A 159 30.97 33.92 -12.55
C ALA A 159 29.85 34.74 -13.20
N GLY A 160 28.67 34.83 -12.58
CA GLY A 160 27.56 35.66 -13.07
C GLY A 160 26.59 34.95 -14.01
N GLU A 161 26.73 33.61 -14.22
CA GLU A 161 25.75 32.89 -15.04
C GLU A 161 24.38 32.78 -14.32
N THR A 162 23.30 32.77 -15.09
CA THR A 162 21.96 32.68 -14.51
C THR A 162 21.68 31.27 -13.98
N MET A 163 20.89 31.17 -12.91
CA MET A 163 20.46 29.88 -12.36
C MET A 163 19.77 29.00 -13.41
N SER A 164 19.06 29.60 -14.35
CA SER A 164 18.34 28.90 -15.43
C SER A 164 19.30 28.28 -16.44
N ASP A 165 20.38 28.99 -16.82
CA ASP A 165 21.36 28.50 -17.79
C ASP A 165 22.19 27.37 -17.18
N VAL A 166 22.65 27.55 -15.93
CA VAL A 166 23.34 26.50 -15.17
C VAL A 166 22.44 25.27 -15.01
N ALA A 167 21.17 25.44 -14.67
CA ALA A 167 20.23 24.34 -14.55
C ALA A 167 20.03 23.56 -15.87
N ARG A 168 19.91 24.29 -16.97
CA ARG A 168 19.78 23.75 -18.33
C ARG A 168 21.00 22.90 -18.71
N SER A 169 22.21 23.39 -18.42
CA SER A 169 23.46 22.70 -18.78
C SER A 169 23.63 21.35 -18.01
N PHE A 170 23.08 21.24 -16.81
CA PHE A 170 23.10 19.99 -16.03
C PHE A 170 21.81 19.17 -16.14
N ASN A 171 20.88 19.57 -17.02
CA ASN A 171 19.57 18.91 -17.20
C ASN A 171 18.82 18.71 -15.87
N VAL A 172 18.78 19.75 -15.04
CA VAL A 172 18.05 19.76 -13.77
C VAL A 172 17.09 20.95 -13.71
N HIS A 173 16.11 20.88 -12.81
CA HIS A 173 15.21 22.00 -12.59
C HIS A 173 15.94 23.15 -11.87
N HIS A 174 15.61 24.40 -12.18
CA HIS A 174 16.26 25.60 -11.60
C HIS A 174 16.25 25.61 -10.07
N THR A 175 15.20 25.05 -9.42
CA THR A 175 15.15 24.91 -7.96
C THR A 175 16.24 24.00 -7.38
N THR A 176 16.82 23.09 -8.19
CA THR A 176 17.96 22.28 -7.76
C THR A 176 19.21 23.13 -7.62
N ILE A 177 19.41 24.08 -8.52
CA ILE A 177 20.52 25.03 -8.50
C ILE A 177 20.30 26.08 -7.41
N SER A 178 19.10 26.63 -7.29
CA SER A 178 18.75 27.61 -6.24
C SER A 178 19.06 27.07 -4.83
N ARG A 179 18.70 25.80 -4.56
CA ARG A 179 19.03 25.16 -3.26
C ARG A 179 20.53 25.01 -3.04
N LEU A 180 21.33 24.81 -4.10
CA LEU A 180 22.79 24.76 -3.97
C LEU A 180 23.39 26.13 -3.63
N ALA A 181 22.82 27.20 -4.16
CA ALA A 181 23.24 28.55 -3.84
C ALA A 181 22.98 28.93 -2.39
N VAL A 182 21.85 28.48 -1.82
CA VAL A 182 21.50 28.71 -0.40
C VAL A 182 22.35 27.85 0.56
N ASP A 183 22.64 26.60 0.19
CA ASP A 183 23.43 25.65 1.00
C ASP A 183 24.96 25.94 0.93
N SER A 184 25.39 26.93 0.14
CA SER A 184 26.81 27.30 0.03
C SER A 184 27.20 28.22 1.18
N PRO A 185 28.33 27.97 1.89
CA PRO A 185 28.81 28.83 2.96
C PRO A 185 29.14 30.25 2.56
N PHE A 186 29.08 30.57 1.27
CA PHE A 186 29.35 31.90 0.67
C PHE A 186 28.08 32.73 0.39
N ALA A 187 26.88 32.28 0.85
CA ALA A 187 25.63 33.01 0.64
C ALA A 187 25.48 34.28 1.51
N HIS A 188 26.41 34.55 2.44
CA HIS A 188 26.29 35.67 3.39
C HIS A 188 26.96 36.97 2.95
N ASP A 189 27.75 37.00 1.83
CA ASP A 189 28.42 38.23 1.40
C ASP A 189 27.68 39.04 0.32
N ALA A 190 26.51 38.59 -0.14
CA ALA A 190 25.77 39.30 -1.20
C ALA A 190 24.61 40.18 -0.70
N ALA A 191 24.46 40.37 0.60
CA ALA A 191 23.39 41.19 1.21
C ALA A 191 23.90 42.53 1.79
N GLY A 192 25.05 43.03 1.32
CA GLY A 192 25.66 44.26 1.78
C GLY A 192 26.23 45.07 0.62
N LEU A 193 25.36 45.64 -0.23
CA LEU A 193 25.61 46.85 -1.04
C LEU A 193 24.28 47.47 -1.44
#